data_3eee2ef1a2289007d7c053bde1a0b5fd
#
_entry.id   3eee2ef1a2289007d7c053bde1a0b5fd
#
_cell.length_a   1.000
_cell.length_b   1.000
_cell.length_c   1.000
_cell.angle_alpha   90.00
_cell.angle_beta   90.00
_cell.angle_gamma   90.00
#
_symmetry.space_group_name_H-M   'P 1'
#
loop_
_entity.id
_entity.type
_entity.pdbx_description
1 polymer ?
#
loop_
_entity_poly.entity_id
_entity_poly.type
_entity_poly.pdbx_seq_one_letter_code
_entity_poly.pdbx_strand_id
1 'polypeptide(L)'
;MDKLLASVKKHEGFRNKVYLDTLNKRTVGYGHLCVEDHWEDDKEYDEKYLEGILVRDLQNAIEGAEDLINNCPSGGKANISDDAKIIIIEMVFQLGKSGVSKFRNMWKALQQEPPQYDVASIEMLDSRWAKQTPNRAQEMAEQMKACG
;
A
#
# COMPACT_ATOMS: atom_id res chain seq x y z
N MET A 1 1.24 5.80 -13.16
CA MET A 1 0.28 6.50 -12.26
C MET A 1 -1.17 6.10 -12.53
N ASP A 2 -1.62 6.10 -13.76
CA ASP A 2 -3.03 5.80 -14.07
C ASP A 2 -3.45 4.38 -13.68
N LYS A 3 -2.61 3.40 -13.95
CA LYS A 3 -2.86 2.01 -13.58
C LYS A 3 -2.90 1.83 -12.07
N LEU A 4 -1.97 2.47 -11.36
CA LEU A 4 -1.91 2.45 -9.91
C LEU A 4 -3.14 3.14 -9.30
N LEU A 5 -3.50 4.31 -9.84
CA LEU A 5 -4.67 5.07 -9.39
C LEU A 5 -5.95 4.24 -9.53
N ALA A 6 -6.14 3.59 -10.68
CA ALA A 6 -7.30 2.75 -10.93
C ALA A 6 -7.38 1.57 -9.96
N SER A 7 -6.25 0.91 -9.70
CA SER A 7 -6.17 -0.22 -8.77
C SER A 7 -6.53 0.18 -7.35
N VAL A 8 -5.98 1.30 -6.88
CA VAL A 8 -6.25 1.78 -5.51
C VAL A 8 -7.72 2.20 -5.38
N LYS A 9 -8.29 2.90 -6.36
CA LYS A 9 -9.71 3.27 -6.36
C LYS A 9 -10.61 2.03 -6.25
N LYS A 10 -10.29 1.00 -7.01
CA LYS A 10 -11.06 -0.25 -7.01
C LYS A 10 -11.04 -0.92 -5.64
N HIS A 11 -9.88 -0.97 -4.99
CA HIS A 11 -9.73 -1.68 -3.72
C HIS A 11 -10.21 -0.87 -2.52
N GLU A 12 -9.98 0.45 -2.51
CA GLU A 12 -10.34 1.30 -1.38
C GLU A 12 -11.81 1.70 -1.37
N GLY A 13 -12.47 1.74 -2.54
CA GLY A 13 -13.81 2.26 -2.66
C GLY A 13 -13.83 3.77 -2.40
N PHE A 14 -15.03 4.36 -2.40
CA PHE A 14 -15.18 5.80 -2.26
C PHE A 14 -16.29 6.15 -1.26
N ARG A 15 -15.98 7.06 -0.34
CA ARG A 15 -16.95 7.65 0.60
C ARG A 15 -16.77 9.16 0.62
N ASN A 16 -17.85 9.91 0.34
CA ASN A 16 -17.78 11.37 0.36
C ASN A 16 -17.95 11.99 1.76
N LYS A 17 -18.22 11.16 2.76
CA LYS A 17 -18.30 11.57 4.17
C LYS A 17 -17.32 10.77 4.99
N VAL A 18 -16.91 11.34 6.12
CA VAL A 18 -16.10 10.64 7.11
C VAL A 18 -16.85 9.40 7.60
N TYR A 19 -16.15 8.28 7.66
CA TYR A 19 -16.66 7.01 8.19
C TYR A 19 -15.59 6.33 9.03
N LEU A 20 -16.00 5.33 9.81
CA LEU A 20 -15.06 4.51 10.57
C LEU A 20 -14.69 3.28 9.74
N ASP A 21 -13.39 3.04 9.57
CA ASP A 21 -12.92 1.84 8.88
C ASP A 21 -13.04 0.59 9.77
N THR A 22 -12.56 -0.55 9.29
CA THR A 22 -12.61 -1.82 10.03
C THR A 22 -11.82 -1.79 11.33
N LEU A 23 -10.92 -0.83 11.49
CA LEU A 23 -10.10 -0.63 12.69
C LEU A 23 -10.61 0.54 13.55
N ASN A 24 -11.83 1.02 13.29
CA ASN A 24 -12.47 2.16 13.96
C ASN A 24 -11.69 3.48 13.82
N LYS A 25 -10.99 3.67 12.70
CA LYS A 25 -10.29 4.91 12.39
C LYS A 25 -11.12 5.76 11.46
N ARG A 26 -11.20 7.07 11.75
CA ARG A 26 -11.91 8.03 10.88
C ARG A 26 -11.21 8.11 9.53
N THR A 27 -11.97 7.89 8.48
CA THR A 27 -11.47 7.77 7.12
C THR A 27 -12.42 8.49 6.17
N VAL A 28 -11.94 8.95 5.03
CA VAL A 28 -12.76 9.66 4.04
C VAL A 28 -12.20 9.43 2.63
N GLY A 29 -13.03 9.62 1.62
CA GLY A 29 -12.63 9.54 0.22
C GLY A 29 -12.21 8.13 -0.18
N TYR A 30 -11.01 8.00 -0.69
CA TYR A 30 -10.42 6.73 -1.10
C TYR A 30 -9.45 6.24 -0.03
N GLY A 31 -9.95 5.99 1.16
CA GLY A 31 -9.15 5.42 2.23
C GLY A 31 -8.22 6.40 2.94
N HIS A 32 -8.45 7.71 2.83
CA HIS A 32 -7.61 8.69 3.51
C HIS A 32 -7.92 8.74 5.00
N LEU A 33 -6.90 8.55 5.85
CA LEU A 33 -7.05 8.70 7.30
C LEU A 33 -7.21 10.17 7.66
N CYS A 34 -8.22 10.49 8.46
CA CYS A 34 -8.55 11.86 8.88
C CYS A 34 -7.62 12.30 10.01
N VAL A 35 -6.35 12.54 9.69
CA VAL A 35 -5.34 12.99 10.67
C VAL A 35 -5.31 14.51 10.82
N GLU A 36 -5.84 15.22 9.83
CA GLU A 36 -5.96 16.69 9.88
C GLU A 36 -7.17 17.11 10.72
N ASP A 37 -7.12 18.29 11.30
CA ASP A 37 -8.19 18.79 12.19
C ASP A 37 -9.44 19.28 11.45
N HIS A 38 -9.36 19.53 10.13
CA HIS A 38 -10.45 20.16 9.38
C HIS A 38 -11.58 19.21 9.00
N TRP A 39 -11.41 17.89 9.19
CA TRP A 39 -12.41 16.90 8.78
C TRP A 39 -13.60 16.91 9.74
N GLU A 40 -14.80 17.11 9.18
CA GLU A 40 -16.05 17.15 9.94
C GLU A 40 -16.90 15.93 9.62
N ASP A 41 -17.46 15.31 10.65
CA ASP A 41 -18.43 14.23 10.49
C ASP A 41 -19.70 14.80 9.83
N ASP A 42 -20.39 13.99 9.05
CA ASP A 42 -21.63 14.34 8.35
C ASP A 42 -21.53 15.42 7.27
N LYS A 43 -20.33 15.94 7.00
CA LYS A 43 -20.09 16.85 5.90
C LYS A 43 -19.79 16.06 4.62
N GLU A 44 -20.43 16.45 3.51
CA GLU A 44 -20.14 15.91 2.19
C GLU A 44 -18.98 16.67 1.56
N TYR A 45 -17.97 15.92 1.08
CA TYR A 45 -16.81 16.50 0.41
C TYR A 45 -16.89 16.22 -1.10
N ASP A 46 -16.38 17.16 -1.90
CA ASP A 46 -16.38 17.05 -3.34
C ASP A 46 -15.44 15.92 -3.80
N GLU A 47 -15.89 15.12 -4.78
CA GLU A 47 -15.11 14.00 -5.31
C GLU A 47 -13.77 14.44 -5.88
N LYS A 48 -13.72 15.56 -6.60
CA LYS A 48 -12.47 16.08 -7.16
C LYS A 48 -11.48 16.47 -6.07
N TYR A 49 -11.97 17.04 -4.97
CA TYR A 49 -11.13 17.37 -3.83
C TYR A 49 -10.53 16.11 -3.21
N LEU A 50 -11.36 15.09 -3.02
CA LEU A 50 -10.93 13.82 -2.43
C LEU A 50 -10.01 13.03 -3.37
N GLU A 51 -10.23 13.13 -4.68
CA GLU A 51 -9.31 12.54 -5.66
C GLU A 51 -7.94 13.21 -5.62
N GLY A 52 -7.89 14.53 -5.45
CA GLY A 52 -6.63 15.26 -5.27
C GLY A 52 -5.86 14.80 -4.05
N ILE A 53 -6.57 14.49 -2.96
CA ILE A 53 -5.96 13.94 -1.76
C ILE A 53 -5.42 12.53 -2.03
N LEU A 54 -6.17 11.70 -2.76
CA LEU A 54 -5.70 10.37 -3.16
C LEU A 54 -4.41 10.45 -3.97
N VAL A 55 -4.34 11.35 -4.95
CA VAL A 55 -3.13 11.52 -5.75
C VAL A 55 -1.94 11.92 -4.88
N ARG A 56 -2.13 12.83 -3.93
CA ARG A 56 -1.09 13.22 -2.99
C ARG A 56 -0.65 12.04 -2.11
N ASP A 57 -1.61 11.27 -1.59
CA ASP A 57 -1.30 10.11 -0.76
C ASP A 57 -0.53 9.05 -1.57
N LEU A 58 -0.88 8.86 -2.84
CA LEU A 58 -0.15 7.94 -3.72
C LEU A 58 1.26 8.44 -4.03
N GLN A 59 1.45 9.74 -4.23
CA GLN A 59 2.79 10.30 -4.43
C GLN A 59 3.67 10.06 -3.21
N ASN A 60 3.13 10.25 -2.01
CA ASN A 60 3.83 9.96 -0.76
C ASN A 60 4.16 8.47 -0.65
N ALA A 61 3.24 7.61 -1.05
CA ALA A 61 3.47 6.16 -1.06
C ALA A 61 4.56 5.76 -2.05
N ILE A 62 4.59 6.37 -3.22
CA ILE A 62 5.65 6.14 -4.23
C ILE A 62 7.01 6.51 -3.66
N GLU A 63 7.13 7.67 -3.03
CA GLU A 63 8.39 8.11 -2.42
C GLU A 63 8.83 7.16 -1.31
N GLY A 64 7.90 6.75 -0.46
CA GLY A 64 8.19 5.79 0.61
C GLY A 64 8.64 4.44 0.08
N ALA A 65 7.97 3.95 -0.97
CA ALA A 65 8.32 2.69 -1.61
C ALA A 65 9.70 2.75 -2.27
N GLU A 66 9.99 3.81 -3.00
CA GLU A 66 11.31 4.01 -3.64
C GLU A 66 12.42 4.04 -2.61
N ASP A 67 12.20 4.71 -1.49
CA ASP A 67 13.18 4.75 -0.42
C ASP A 67 13.42 3.35 0.16
N LEU A 68 12.38 2.56 0.40
CA LEU A 68 12.53 1.19 0.92
C LEU A 68 13.22 0.27 -0.10
N ILE A 69 12.93 0.44 -1.39
CA ILE A 69 13.56 -0.36 -2.45
C ILE A 69 15.06 -0.05 -2.55
N ASN A 70 15.42 1.23 -2.44
CA ASN A 70 16.81 1.67 -2.54
C ASN A 70 17.59 1.52 -1.23
N ASN A 71 16.89 1.48 -0.10
CA ASN A 71 17.47 1.37 1.25
C ASN A 71 16.68 0.34 2.05
N CYS A 72 16.84 -0.93 1.70
CA CYS A 72 16.10 -2.01 2.36
C CYS A 72 16.41 -2.08 3.86
N PRO A 73 15.47 -2.52 4.69
CA PRO A 73 15.68 -2.61 6.14
C PRO A 73 16.88 -3.44 6.56
N SER A 74 17.28 -4.42 5.73
CA SER A 74 18.44 -5.26 5.98
C SER A 74 19.73 -4.72 5.34
N GLY A 75 19.69 -3.49 4.80
CA GLY A 75 20.80 -2.85 4.08
C GLY A 75 20.78 -3.19 2.59
N GLY A 76 21.35 -2.30 1.77
CA GLY A 76 21.39 -2.49 0.32
C GLY A 76 20.06 -2.19 -0.35
N LYS A 77 19.94 -2.53 -1.63
CA LYS A 77 18.74 -2.26 -2.42
C LYS A 77 18.21 -3.55 -3.08
N ALA A 78 16.95 -3.49 -3.51
CA ALA A 78 16.30 -4.56 -4.25
C ALA A 78 16.16 -4.16 -5.72
N ASN A 79 16.52 -5.05 -6.63
CA ASN A 79 16.37 -4.86 -8.09
C ASN A 79 15.11 -5.58 -8.56
N ILE A 80 13.96 -5.00 -8.32
CA ILE A 80 12.67 -5.63 -8.61
C ILE A 80 12.05 -5.06 -9.89
N SER A 81 11.14 -5.84 -10.49
CA SER A 81 10.41 -5.42 -11.68
C SER A 81 9.46 -4.26 -11.38
N ASP A 82 9.00 -3.57 -12.44
CA ASP A 82 8.02 -2.50 -12.29
C ASP A 82 6.71 -3.00 -11.70
N ASP A 83 6.27 -4.21 -12.06
CA ASP A 83 5.07 -4.80 -11.48
C ASP A 83 5.23 -5.04 -9.98
N ALA A 84 6.39 -5.50 -9.54
CA ALA A 84 6.66 -5.67 -8.11
C ALA A 84 6.71 -4.33 -7.38
N LYS A 85 7.26 -3.28 -8.02
CA LYS A 85 7.27 -1.93 -7.44
C LYS A 85 5.85 -1.43 -7.18
N ILE A 86 4.93 -1.66 -8.09
CA ILE A 86 3.52 -1.26 -7.93
C ILE A 86 2.93 -1.92 -6.68
N ILE A 87 3.21 -3.21 -6.46
CA ILE A 87 2.73 -3.93 -5.28
C ILE A 87 3.28 -3.30 -4.01
N ILE A 88 4.57 -2.99 -3.98
CA ILE A 88 5.20 -2.33 -2.82
C ILE A 88 4.58 -0.95 -2.58
N ILE A 89 4.31 -0.18 -3.63
CA ILE A 89 3.66 1.13 -3.50
C ILE A 89 2.27 0.98 -2.85
N GLU A 90 1.49 0.01 -3.30
CA GLU A 90 0.16 -0.24 -2.72
C GLU A 90 0.25 -0.69 -1.27
N MET A 91 1.24 -1.49 -0.89
CA MET A 91 1.49 -1.86 0.50
C MET A 91 1.84 -0.62 1.35
N VAL A 92 2.69 0.26 0.84
CA VAL A 92 3.05 1.51 1.55
C VAL A 92 1.84 2.42 1.67
N PHE A 93 1.02 2.51 0.63
CA PHE A 93 -0.23 3.28 0.70
C PHE A 93 -1.13 2.79 1.83
N GLN A 94 -1.24 1.47 1.99
CA GLN A 94 -2.14 0.84 2.95
C GLN A 94 -1.56 0.80 4.37
N LEU A 95 -0.27 0.50 4.51
CA LEU A 95 0.38 0.21 5.80
C LEU A 95 1.33 1.31 6.27
N GLY A 96 1.68 2.25 5.40
CA GLY A 96 2.73 3.22 5.65
C GLY A 96 4.12 2.62 5.41
N LYS A 97 5.09 3.49 5.21
CA LYS A 97 6.49 3.11 4.98
C LYS A 97 7.03 2.27 6.15
N SER A 98 6.78 2.71 7.38
CA SER A 98 7.24 2.01 8.58
C SER A 98 6.66 0.60 8.67
N GLY A 99 5.36 0.45 8.34
CA GLY A 99 4.70 -0.87 8.35
C GLY A 99 5.32 -1.84 7.36
N VAL A 100 5.58 -1.37 6.14
CA VAL A 100 6.19 -2.22 5.09
C VAL A 100 7.66 -2.53 5.40
N SER A 101 8.36 -1.63 6.09
CA SER A 101 9.75 -1.87 6.49
C SER A 101 9.89 -3.08 7.43
N LYS A 102 8.83 -3.46 8.12
CA LYS A 102 8.83 -4.59 9.07
C LYS A 102 8.77 -5.95 8.39
N PHE A 103 8.48 -6.00 7.09
CA PHE A 103 8.45 -7.25 6.32
C PHE A 103 9.87 -7.71 5.95
N ARG A 104 10.68 -7.98 6.97
CA ARG A 104 12.12 -8.23 6.79
C ARG A 104 12.44 -9.41 5.87
N ASN A 105 11.74 -10.52 6.03
CA ASN A 105 11.98 -11.71 5.21
C ASN A 105 11.52 -11.49 3.77
N MET A 106 10.45 -10.73 3.55
CA MET A 106 10.04 -10.32 2.21
C MET A 106 11.16 -9.53 1.53
N TRP A 107 11.74 -8.55 2.22
CA TRP A 107 12.82 -7.74 1.66
C TRP A 107 14.07 -8.57 1.36
N LYS A 108 14.43 -9.52 2.24
CA LYS A 108 15.55 -10.44 1.98
C LYS A 108 15.32 -11.25 0.71
N ALA A 109 14.09 -11.73 0.48
CA ALA A 109 13.74 -12.47 -0.73
C ALA A 109 13.83 -11.59 -1.97
N LEU A 110 13.35 -10.35 -1.88
CA LEU A 110 13.38 -9.39 -3.01
C LEU A 110 14.79 -8.90 -3.33
N GLN A 111 15.73 -9.00 -2.40
CA GLN A 111 17.13 -8.61 -2.61
C GLN A 111 17.98 -9.70 -3.28
N GLN A 112 17.44 -10.89 -3.47
CA GLN A 112 18.16 -11.95 -4.16
C GLN A 112 18.34 -11.64 -5.66
N GLU A 113 19.33 -12.26 -6.28
CA GLU A 113 19.61 -12.12 -7.72
C GLU A 113 19.46 -13.48 -8.42
N PRO A 114 18.36 -13.71 -9.14
CA PRO A 114 17.19 -12.85 -9.32
C PRO A 114 16.30 -12.81 -8.07
N PRO A 115 15.41 -11.81 -7.95
CA PRO A 115 14.50 -11.73 -6.81
C PRO A 115 13.64 -12.98 -6.66
N GLN A 116 13.50 -13.45 -5.42
CA GLN A 116 12.67 -14.61 -5.10
C GLN A 116 11.22 -14.17 -4.83
N TYR A 117 10.47 -13.88 -5.89
CA TYR A 117 9.11 -13.37 -5.76
C TYR A 117 8.14 -14.37 -5.12
N ASP A 118 8.34 -15.65 -5.35
CA ASP A 118 7.55 -16.73 -4.74
C ASP A 118 7.75 -16.76 -3.22
N VAL A 119 8.97 -16.63 -2.75
CA VAL A 119 9.28 -16.55 -1.30
C VAL A 119 8.70 -15.26 -0.72
N ALA A 120 8.87 -14.13 -1.42
CA ALA A 120 8.34 -12.85 -0.99
C ALA A 120 6.82 -12.92 -0.80
N SER A 121 6.10 -13.59 -1.72
CA SER A 121 4.65 -13.73 -1.64
C SER A 121 4.22 -14.52 -0.39
N ILE A 122 4.95 -15.55 -0.03
CA ILE A 122 4.68 -16.34 1.18
C ILE A 122 4.91 -15.48 2.43
N GLU A 123 5.99 -14.71 2.45
CA GLU A 123 6.31 -13.85 3.59
C GLU A 123 5.31 -12.69 3.74
N MET A 124 4.73 -12.21 2.64
CA MET A 124 3.65 -11.22 2.70
C MET A 124 2.44 -11.74 3.46
N LEU A 125 2.10 -13.01 3.29
CA LEU A 125 0.95 -13.64 3.93
C LEU A 125 1.20 -14.00 5.40
N ASP A 126 2.46 -14.10 5.81
CA ASP A 126 2.84 -14.32 7.20
C ASP A 126 2.93 -12.98 7.94
N SER A 127 1.78 -12.32 8.11
CA SER A 127 1.75 -10.98 8.68
C SER A 127 0.38 -10.68 9.32
N ARG A 128 0.38 -9.70 10.21
CA ARG A 128 -0.86 -9.19 10.80
C ARG A 128 -1.76 -8.58 9.72
N TRP A 129 -1.18 -7.89 8.76
CA TRP A 129 -1.90 -7.33 7.62
C TRP A 129 -2.72 -8.38 6.88
N ALA A 130 -2.12 -9.55 6.60
CA ALA A 130 -2.82 -10.65 5.92
C ALA A 130 -3.99 -11.19 6.76
N LYS A 131 -3.87 -11.15 8.08
CA LYS A 131 -4.96 -11.57 8.98
C LYS A 131 -6.09 -10.55 9.03
N GLN A 132 -5.76 -9.26 8.94
CA GLN A 132 -6.74 -8.17 8.99
C GLN A 132 -7.46 -7.96 7.66
N THR A 133 -6.75 -8.11 6.53
CA THR A 133 -7.29 -7.93 5.19
C THR A 133 -6.92 -9.12 4.31
N PRO A 134 -7.47 -10.32 4.58
CA PRO A 134 -7.03 -11.55 3.93
C PRO A 134 -7.23 -11.55 2.41
N ASN A 135 -8.35 -11.05 1.92
CA ASN A 135 -8.62 -11.06 0.48
C ASN A 135 -7.67 -10.13 -0.28
N ARG A 136 -7.40 -8.95 0.27
CA ARG A 136 -6.48 -7.99 -0.32
C ARG A 136 -5.06 -8.52 -0.31
N ALA A 137 -4.63 -9.06 0.82
CA ALA A 137 -3.29 -9.62 0.98
C ALA A 137 -3.08 -10.81 0.05
N GLN A 138 -4.05 -11.69 -0.07
CA GLN A 138 -3.98 -12.86 -0.95
C GLN A 138 -3.84 -12.43 -2.41
N GLU A 139 -4.63 -11.46 -2.86
CA GLU A 139 -4.56 -10.95 -4.23
C GLU A 139 -3.19 -10.34 -4.51
N MET A 140 -2.68 -9.53 -3.61
CA MET A 140 -1.37 -8.88 -3.77
C MET A 140 -0.23 -9.90 -3.73
N ALA A 141 -0.31 -10.91 -2.87
CA ALA A 141 0.67 -11.99 -2.81
C ALA A 141 0.71 -12.80 -4.11
N GLU A 142 -0.46 -13.10 -4.68
CA GLU A 142 -0.53 -13.79 -5.97
C GLU A 142 0.09 -12.95 -7.09
N GLN A 143 -0.15 -11.64 -7.09
CA GLN A 143 0.48 -10.73 -8.04
C GLN A 143 2.00 -10.68 -7.86
N MET A 144 2.48 -10.69 -6.63
CA MET A 144 3.92 -10.73 -6.34
C MET A 144 4.56 -12.02 -6.87
N LYS A 145 3.92 -13.15 -6.63
CA LYS A 145 4.40 -14.43 -7.14
C LYS A 145 4.50 -14.43 -8.67
N ALA A 146 3.57 -13.78 -9.33
CA ALA A 146 3.52 -13.69 -10.80
C ALA A 146 4.60 -12.76 -11.38
N CYS A 147 5.30 -11.99 -10.56
CA CYS A 147 6.38 -11.11 -11.03
C CYS A 147 7.63 -11.87 -11.46
N GLY A 148 7.74 -13.13 -11.04
CA GLY A 148 8.80 -14.02 -11.51
C GLY A 148 8.41 -14.67 -12.80
#